data_847d64e21c07dbbfffcf4d08841f6cbc
#
_entry.id   847d64e21c07dbbfffcf4d08841f6cbc
#
_cell.length_a   1.000
_cell.length_b   1.000
_cell.length_c   1.000
_cell.angle_alpha   90.00
_cell.angle_beta   90.00
_cell.angle_gamma   90.00
#
_symmetry.space_group_name_H-M   'P 1'
#
loop_
_entity.id
_entity.type
_entity.pdbx_description
1 polymer ?
#
loop_
_entity_poly.entity_id
_entity_poly.type
_entity_poly.pdbx_seq_one_letter_code
_entity_poly.pdbx_strand_id
1 'polypeptide(L)'
;MAFYKSFTISPHLLILLLFAFCKLGSQETIRSDEPIILFKLPHFGENGLIDWDIQGDKGKYSPKRIEISKLVFRLFDNQQPPQPKTIINSPHALMLPNEQIAKSEDSIEINNAQFQLTGQKWEWDGRANKITIHRKVEIFFPKGMIDILK
;
A
#
# COMPACT_ATOMS: atom_id res chain seq x y z
N MET A 1 -73.75 -9.11 -13.05
CA MET A 1 -73.40 -7.95 -12.21
C MET A 1 -72.05 -8.25 -11.52
N ALA A 2 -70.94 -7.75 -12.09
CA ALA A 2 -69.59 -8.01 -11.58
C ALA A 2 -69.15 -6.84 -10.74
N PHE A 3 -68.90 -7.08 -9.44
CA PHE A 3 -68.39 -6.09 -8.53
C PHE A 3 -66.84 -6.03 -8.69
N TYR A 4 -66.32 -4.97 -9.31
CA TYR A 4 -64.92 -4.61 -9.27
C TYR A 4 -64.61 -3.92 -7.96
N LYS A 5 -63.87 -4.59 -7.04
CA LYS A 5 -63.29 -3.99 -5.87
C LYS A 5 -61.97 -3.34 -6.28
N SER A 6 -61.95 -2.02 -6.44
CA SER A 6 -60.71 -1.27 -6.62
C SER A 6 -59.93 -1.24 -5.30
N PHE A 7 -58.73 -1.83 -5.31
CA PHE A 7 -57.79 -1.83 -4.20
C PHE A 7 -56.89 -0.59 -4.35
N THR A 8 -57.16 0.47 -3.62
CA THR A 8 -56.29 1.65 -3.58
C THR A 8 -55.20 1.41 -2.54
N ILE A 9 -53.98 1.18 -2.99
CA ILE A 9 -52.81 1.10 -2.10
C ILE A 9 -52.41 2.51 -1.73
N SER A 10 -52.43 2.82 -0.39
CA SER A 10 -52.01 4.10 0.13
C SER A 10 -50.55 4.41 -0.22
N PRO A 11 -50.22 5.63 -0.71
CA PRO A 11 -48.86 5.99 -1.10
C PRO A 11 -47.85 5.87 0.06
N HIS A 12 -48.32 5.93 1.31
CA HIS A 12 -47.48 5.72 2.50
C HIS A 12 -47.01 4.25 2.64
N LEU A 13 -47.79 3.27 2.20
CA LEU A 13 -47.44 1.86 2.24
C LEU A 13 -46.36 1.53 1.20
N LEU A 14 -46.39 2.18 0.04
CA LEU A 14 -45.40 2.04 -1.04
C LEU A 14 -44.03 2.60 -0.62
N ILE A 15 -44.00 3.72 0.09
CA ILE A 15 -42.78 4.34 0.61
C ILE A 15 -42.14 3.47 1.69
N LEU A 16 -42.95 2.84 2.56
CA LEU A 16 -42.45 1.96 3.62
C LEU A 16 -41.83 0.68 3.07
N LEU A 17 -42.33 0.17 1.94
CA LEU A 17 -41.77 -1.00 1.23
C LEU A 17 -40.42 -0.67 0.54
N LEU A 18 -40.25 0.57 0.02
CA LEU A 18 -39.00 1.03 -0.57
C LEU A 18 -37.86 1.17 0.46
N PHE A 19 -38.17 1.55 1.71
CA PHE A 19 -37.16 1.63 2.77
C PHE A 19 -36.73 0.26 3.32
N ALA A 20 -37.53 -0.78 3.16
CA ALA A 20 -37.18 -2.14 3.60
C ALA A 20 -36.14 -2.81 2.68
N PHE A 21 -36.01 -2.39 1.42
CA PHE A 21 -35.01 -2.94 0.46
C PHE A 21 -33.63 -2.30 0.55
N CYS A 22 -33.45 -1.17 1.25
CA CYS A 22 -32.15 -0.50 1.36
C CYS A 22 -31.22 -1.06 2.45
N LYS A 23 -31.56 -2.15 3.14
CA LYS A 23 -30.72 -2.72 4.22
C LYS A 23 -30.04 -4.05 3.89
N LEU A 24 -29.99 -4.48 2.65
CA LEU A 24 -29.21 -5.67 2.26
C LEU A 24 -27.99 -5.28 1.40
N GLY A 25 -27.26 -4.28 1.83
CA GLY A 25 -25.87 -4.12 1.48
C GLY A 25 -25.03 -4.99 2.41
N SER A 26 -24.96 -6.29 2.18
CA SER A 26 -23.95 -7.15 2.78
C SER A 26 -22.60 -6.57 2.36
N GLN A 27 -21.91 -5.88 3.26
CA GLN A 27 -20.47 -5.69 3.13
C GLN A 27 -19.89 -7.09 3.21
N GLU A 28 -19.63 -7.70 2.06
CA GLU A 28 -18.75 -8.84 1.96
C GLU A 28 -17.38 -8.39 2.46
N THR A 29 -17.11 -8.63 3.74
CA THR A 29 -15.78 -8.54 4.29
C THR A 29 -15.01 -9.65 3.56
N ILE A 30 -14.17 -9.28 2.59
CA ILE A 30 -13.24 -10.21 1.95
C ILE A 30 -12.30 -10.71 3.06
N ARG A 31 -12.67 -11.78 3.72
CA ARG A 31 -11.80 -12.59 4.57
C ARG A 31 -11.10 -13.58 3.64
N SER A 32 -10.13 -13.10 2.89
CA SER A 32 -9.24 -13.98 2.18
C SER A 32 -8.07 -14.29 3.12
N ASP A 33 -8.08 -15.48 3.71
CA ASP A 33 -6.89 -16.04 4.36
C ASP A 33 -5.85 -16.49 3.32
N GLU A 34 -6.20 -16.40 2.05
CA GLU A 34 -5.33 -16.72 0.93
C GLU A 34 -4.35 -15.57 0.65
N PRO A 35 -3.07 -15.87 0.42
CA PRO A 35 -2.09 -14.86 0.07
C PRO A 35 -2.40 -14.25 -1.30
N ILE A 36 -2.35 -12.93 -1.40
CA ILE A 36 -2.37 -12.23 -2.68
C ILE A 36 -1.02 -12.47 -3.36
N ILE A 37 -1.05 -12.92 -4.62
CA ILE A 37 0.15 -13.23 -5.40
C ILE A 37 0.42 -12.12 -6.40
N LEU A 38 1.70 -11.71 -6.54
CA LEU A 38 2.16 -10.71 -7.50
C LEU A 38 1.35 -9.40 -7.45
N PHE A 39 1.34 -8.76 -6.31
CA PHE A 39 0.59 -7.52 -6.14
C PHE A 39 1.47 -6.28 -6.37
N LYS A 40 0.81 -5.20 -6.76
CA LYS A 40 1.37 -3.85 -6.87
C LYS A 40 0.38 -2.84 -6.32
N LEU A 41 0.82 -2.01 -5.39
CA LEU A 41 0.04 -0.95 -4.75
C LEU A 41 0.69 0.40 -5.03
N PRO A 42 0.21 1.17 -6.01
CA PRO A 42 0.68 2.52 -6.25
C PRO A 42 0.02 3.52 -5.30
N HIS A 43 0.77 4.55 -4.93
CA HIS A 43 0.28 5.74 -4.26
C HIS A 43 0.48 6.96 -5.15
N PHE A 44 -0.58 7.76 -5.29
CA PHE A 44 -0.56 8.98 -6.10
C PHE A 44 -0.58 10.19 -5.19
N GLY A 45 0.28 11.15 -5.47
CA GLY A 45 0.31 12.44 -4.79
C GLY A 45 -0.87 13.34 -5.19
N GLU A 46 -0.95 14.51 -4.56
CA GLU A 46 -2.00 15.52 -4.84
C GLU A 46 -1.97 16.01 -6.28
N ASN A 47 -0.82 15.96 -6.94
CA ASN A 47 -0.63 16.31 -8.36
C ASN A 47 -1.09 15.23 -9.34
N GLY A 48 -1.60 14.07 -8.84
CA GLY A 48 -2.03 12.93 -9.63
C GLY A 48 -0.89 12.08 -10.22
N LEU A 49 0.37 12.40 -9.91
CA LEU A 49 1.53 11.58 -10.28
C LEU A 49 1.77 10.50 -9.22
N ILE A 50 2.43 9.42 -9.65
CA ILE A 50 2.84 8.37 -8.71
C ILE A 50 4.01 8.86 -7.87
N ASP A 51 3.84 8.87 -6.55
CA ASP A 51 4.90 9.22 -5.60
C ASP A 51 5.72 7.98 -5.21
N TRP A 52 5.01 6.87 -4.98
CA TRP A 52 5.65 5.60 -4.65
C TRP A 52 4.75 4.42 -5.00
N ASP A 53 5.36 3.25 -5.14
CA ASP A 53 4.64 1.98 -5.21
C ASP A 53 5.32 0.90 -4.36
N ILE A 54 4.50 -0.07 -3.94
CA ILE A 54 4.92 -1.27 -3.25
C ILE A 54 4.56 -2.47 -4.11
N GLN A 55 5.51 -3.37 -4.29
CA GLN A 55 5.32 -4.65 -4.96
C GLN A 55 5.77 -5.79 -4.06
N GLY A 56 5.19 -6.97 -4.25
CA GLY A 56 5.60 -8.20 -3.59
C GLY A 56 5.17 -9.43 -4.36
N ASP A 57 5.89 -10.52 -4.17
CA ASP A 57 5.52 -11.83 -4.74
C ASP A 57 4.31 -12.42 -4.02
N LYS A 58 4.26 -12.24 -2.70
CA LYS A 58 3.14 -12.69 -1.86
C LYS A 58 2.84 -11.64 -0.81
N GLY A 59 1.55 -11.37 -0.60
CA GLY A 59 1.04 -10.53 0.46
C GLY A 59 0.00 -11.28 1.28
N LYS A 60 0.16 -11.35 2.61
CA LYS A 60 -0.88 -11.82 3.51
C LYS A 60 -1.49 -10.62 4.21
N TYR A 61 -2.73 -10.34 3.87
CA TYR A 61 -3.47 -9.20 4.41
C TYR A 61 -4.22 -9.59 5.69
N SER A 62 -4.16 -8.70 6.68
CA SER A 62 -5.10 -8.67 7.79
C SER A 62 -5.45 -7.21 8.11
N PRO A 63 -6.55 -6.91 8.82
CA PRO A 63 -7.00 -5.53 9.07
C PRO A 63 -5.96 -4.61 9.75
N LYS A 64 -4.97 -5.19 10.44
CA LYS A 64 -3.95 -4.44 11.18
C LYS A 64 -2.56 -4.51 10.57
N ARG A 65 -2.30 -5.47 9.68
CA ARG A 65 -0.97 -5.71 9.13
C ARG A 65 -1.01 -6.38 7.76
N ILE A 66 0.02 -6.12 6.98
CA ILE A 66 0.29 -6.78 5.70
C ILE A 66 1.68 -7.41 5.79
N GLU A 67 1.78 -8.72 5.66
CA GLU A 67 3.05 -9.44 5.54
C GLU A 67 3.39 -9.53 4.06
N ILE A 68 4.60 -9.10 3.67
CA ILE A 68 5.03 -9.01 2.28
C ILE A 68 6.29 -9.85 2.10
N SER A 69 6.28 -10.74 1.12
CA SER A 69 7.47 -11.47 0.66
C SER A 69 8.03 -10.82 -0.60
N LYS A 70 9.35 -10.70 -0.67
CA LYS A 70 10.09 -10.01 -1.73
C LYS A 70 9.56 -8.61 -2.00
N LEU A 71 9.62 -7.79 -0.95
CA LEU A 71 9.26 -6.38 -1.05
C LEU A 71 10.16 -5.66 -2.05
N VAL A 72 9.52 -4.94 -2.97
CA VAL A 72 10.13 -3.89 -3.78
C VAL A 72 9.33 -2.62 -3.55
N PHE A 73 9.96 -1.62 -2.94
CA PHE A 73 9.36 -0.30 -2.71
C PHE A 73 10.10 0.73 -3.56
N ARG A 74 9.39 1.43 -4.42
CA ARG A 74 9.95 2.44 -5.32
C ARG A 74 9.42 3.81 -4.99
N LEU A 75 10.31 4.76 -4.85
CA LEU A 75 10.03 6.19 -4.77
C LEU A 75 10.29 6.79 -6.14
N PHE A 76 9.35 7.59 -6.64
CA PHE A 76 9.44 8.22 -7.96
C PHE A 76 9.84 9.69 -7.82
N ASP A 77 10.37 10.23 -8.90
CA ASP A 77 10.53 11.67 -9.05
C ASP A 77 9.23 12.30 -9.58
N ASN A 78 9.16 13.64 -9.53
CA ASN A 78 8.01 14.39 -10.03
C ASN A 78 8.09 14.67 -11.55
N GLN A 79 8.86 13.88 -12.31
CA GLN A 79 9.02 14.05 -13.76
C GLN A 79 7.91 13.31 -14.52
N GLN A 80 7.75 13.67 -15.80
CA GLN A 80 6.86 12.98 -16.73
C GLN A 80 7.65 12.48 -17.94
N PRO A 81 7.72 11.16 -18.17
CA PRO A 81 7.13 10.07 -17.36
C PRO A 81 7.88 9.90 -16.03
N PRO A 82 7.17 9.49 -14.93
CA PRO A 82 7.80 9.29 -13.62
C PRO A 82 8.86 8.20 -13.67
N GLN A 83 10.04 8.49 -13.10
CA GLN A 83 11.15 7.55 -13.02
C GLN A 83 11.42 7.14 -11.58
N PRO A 84 11.75 5.89 -11.30
CA PRO A 84 12.14 5.46 -9.97
C PRO A 84 13.44 6.17 -9.55
N LYS A 85 13.35 7.03 -8.54
CA LYS A 85 14.50 7.75 -7.94
C LYS A 85 15.23 6.90 -6.90
N THR A 86 14.46 6.10 -6.15
CA THR A 86 15.00 5.22 -5.12
C THR A 86 14.25 3.91 -5.16
N ILE A 87 14.99 2.80 -5.09
CA ILE A 87 14.45 1.44 -5.03
C ILE A 87 14.92 0.80 -3.74
N ILE A 88 13.99 0.24 -2.98
CA ILE A 88 14.23 -0.45 -1.72
C ILE A 88 13.78 -1.88 -1.87
N ASN A 89 14.67 -2.82 -1.61
CA ASN A 89 14.40 -4.25 -1.66
C ASN A 89 14.55 -4.88 -0.27
N SER A 90 13.67 -5.81 0.08
CA SER A 90 13.80 -6.65 1.27
C SER A 90 13.15 -8.01 1.05
N PRO A 91 13.76 -9.13 1.51
CA PRO A 91 13.16 -10.46 1.37
C PRO A 91 11.78 -10.56 2.01
N HIS A 92 11.60 -9.94 3.17
CA HIS A 92 10.32 -9.88 3.88
C HIS A 92 10.13 -8.49 4.49
N ALA A 93 8.87 -8.09 4.62
CA ALA A 93 8.48 -6.90 5.35
C ALA A 93 7.12 -7.09 6.03
N LEU A 94 6.95 -6.45 7.17
CA LEU A 94 5.69 -6.27 7.86
C LEU A 94 5.28 -4.81 7.72
N MET A 95 4.16 -4.56 7.07
CA MET A 95 3.57 -3.24 6.98
C MET A 95 2.41 -3.11 7.97
N LEU A 96 2.37 -1.99 8.68
CA LEU A 96 1.34 -1.58 9.63
C LEU A 96 0.66 -0.30 9.07
N PRO A 97 -0.36 -0.42 8.22
CA PRO A 97 -0.90 0.71 7.47
C PRO A 97 -1.43 1.83 8.36
N ASN A 98 -2.11 1.49 9.46
CA ASN A 98 -2.67 2.47 10.40
C ASN A 98 -1.59 3.28 11.15
N GLU A 99 -0.41 2.70 11.32
CA GLU A 99 0.73 3.33 11.97
C GLU A 99 1.63 4.03 10.96
N GLN A 100 1.48 3.73 9.67
CA GLN A 100 2.35 4.14 8.58
C GLN A 100 3.80 3.66 8.78
N ILE A 101 3.96 2.44 9.30
CA ILE A 101 5.25 1.81 9.57
C ILE A 101 5.41 0.60 8.66
N ALA A 102 6.62 0.43 8.11
CA ALA A 102 7.07 -0.83 7.52
C ALA A 102 8.37 -1.26 8.19
N LYS A 103 8.53 -2.55 8.51
CA LYS A 103 9.72 -3.05 9.20
C LYS A 103 10.04 -4.50 8.85
N SER A 104 11.29 -4.88 9.10
CA SER A 104 11.77 -6.25 8.95
C SER A 104 12.99 -6.51 9.83
N GLU A 105 13.18 -7.76 10.23
CA GLU A 105 14.45 -8.25 10.83
C GLU A 105 15.46 -8.67 9.74
N ASP A 106 15.01 -8.82 8.49
CA ASP A 106 15.82 -9.26 7.35
C ASP A 106 16.68 -8.12 6.78
N SER A 107 17.39 -8.45 5.70
CA SER A 107 18.20 -7.48 4.97
C SER A 107 17.35 -6.43 4.26
N ILE A 108 17.97 -5.28 4.05
CA ILE A 108 17.48 -4.21 3.19
C ILE A 108 18.58 -3.80 2.23
N GLU A 109 18.19 -3.49 1.01
CA GLU A 109 19.04 -2.88 -0.01
C GLU A 109 18.32 -1.63 -0.54
N ILE A 110 19.02 -0.49 -0.51
CA ILE A 110 18.51 0.80 -1.00
C ILE A 110 19.43 1.27 -2.12
N ASN A 111 18.86 1.45 -3.28
CA ASN A 111 19.56 1.90 -4.48
C ASN A 111 18.99 3.22 -4.97
N ASN A 112 19.85 4.21 -5.15
CA ASN A 112 19.54 5.44 -5.88
C ASN A 112 20.75 5.90 -6.69
N ALA A 113 20.62 7.03 -7.40
CA ALA A 113 21.69 7.55 -8.23
C ALA A 113 22.95 8.00 -7.45
N GLN A 114 22.84 8.25 -6.15
CA GLN A 114 23.88 8.84 -5.31
C GLN A 114 24.62 7.79 -4.48
N PHE A 115 23.94 6.72 -4.05
CA PHE A 115 24.53 5.68 -3.22
C PHE A 115 23.76 4.35 -3.36
N GLN A 116 24.43 3.29 -2.98
CA GLN A 116 23.86 2.01 -2.65
C GLN A 116 24.06 1.76 -1.16
N LEU A 117 23.00 1.36 -0.46
CA LEU A 117 23.07 1.07 0.97
C LEU A 117 22.52 -0.32 1.22
N THR A 118 23.22 -1.10 2.04
CA THR A 118 22.74 -2.39 2.54
C THR A 118 22.73 -2.40 4.05
N GLY A 119 21.91 -3.26 4.64
CA GLY A 119 21.84 -3.42 6.08
C GLY A 119 20.90 -4.52 6.50
N GLN A 120 20.68 -4.64 7.79
CA GLN A 120 19.76 -5.62 8.40
C GLN A 120 18.97 -4.96 9.51
N LYS A 121 17.78 -5.49 9.75
CA LYS A 121 16.84 -5.01 10.76
C LYS A 121 16.53 -3.53 10.54
N TRP A 122 15.50 -3.26 9.82
CA TRP A 122 15.14 -1.92 9.39
C TRP A 122 13.69 -1.58 9.73
N GLU A 123 13.44 -0.28 9.84
CA GLU A 123 12.12 0.31 10.04
C GLU A 123 11.99 1.57 9.22
N TRP A 124 10.90 1.69 8.47
CA TRP A 124 10.48 2.90 7.78
C TRP A 124 9.29 3.51 8.52
N ASP A 125 9.43 4.77 8.91
CA ASP A 125 8.38 5.61 9.46
C ASP A 125 7.88 6.57 8.36
N GLY A 126 6.68 6.31 7.83
CA GLY A 126 6.10 7.11 6.77
C GLY A 126 5.69 8.50 7.21
N ARG A 127 5.38 8.72 8.50
CA ARG A 127 5.04 10.06 9.02
C ARG A 127 6.27 10.95 9.11
N ALA A 128 7.37 10.37 9.55
CA ALA A 128 8.66 11.06 9.64
C ALA A 128 9.44 11.03 8.32
N ASN A 129 8.99 10.27 7.33
CA ASN A 129 9.69 10.00 6.08
C ASN A 129 11.14 9.55 6.32
N LYS A 130 11.32 8.60 7.24
CA LYS A 130 12.62 8.19 7.76
C LYS A 130 12.78 6.68 7.73
N ILE A 131 13.95 6.21 7.27
CA ILE A 131 14.38 4.82 7.41
C ILE A 131 15.45 4.74 8.47
N THR A 132 15.29 3.79 9.40
CA THR A 132 16.30 3.43 10.41
C THR A 132 16.76 2.01 10.16
N ILE A 133 18.07 1.81 10.09
CA ILE A 133 18.70 0.50 9.89
C ILE A 133 19.60 0.22 11.09
N HIS A 134 19.44 -0.94 11.73
CA HIS A 134 20.01 -1.19 13.04
C HIS A 134 21.29 -2.02 13.01
N ARG A 135 21.54 -2.78 11.92
CA ARG A 135 22.68 -3.72 11.88
C ARG A 135 23.33 -3.76 10.50
N LYS A 136 24.62 -4.04 10.48
CA LYS A 136 25.42 -4.33 9.26
C LYS A 136 25.20 -3.30 8.15
N VAL A 137 25.26 -2.03 8.52
CA VAL A 137 25.06 -0.93 7.57
C VAL A 137 26.33 -0.73 6.76
N GLU A 138 26.22 -0.86 5.45
CA GLU A 138 27.29 -0.56 4.49
C GLU A 138 26.74 0.42 3.47
N ILE A 139 27.51 1.48 3.17
CA ILE A 139 27.16 2.48 2.15
C ILE A 139 28.25 2.50 1.11
N PHE A 140 27.86 2.35 -0.13
CA PHE A 140 28.72 2.43 -1.28
C PHE A 140 28.35 3.65 -2.14
N PHE A 141 29.34 4.48 -2.44
CA PHE A 141 29.21 5.64 -3.33
C PHE A 141 29.83 5.33 -4.69
N PRO A 142 29.15 5.57 -5.83
CA PRO A 142 29.73 5.41 -7.15
C PRO A 142 30.96 6.32 -7.34
N LYS A 143 31.92 5.86 -8.16
CA LYS A 143 33.11 6.65 -8.51
C LYS A 143 32.69 8.00 -9.08
N GLY A 144 33.19 9.09 -8.53
CA GLY A 144 32.90 10.48 -8.92
C GLY A 144 32.34 11.32 -7.80
N MET A 145 31.74 10.74 -6.75
CA MET A 145 31.25 11.50 -5.60
C MET A 145 32.34 11.77 -4.56
N ILE A 146 33.44 11.05 -4.59
CA ILE A 146 34.58 11.20 -3.66
C ILE A 146 35.38 12.50 -3.95
N ASP A 147 35.28 13.04 -5.16
CA ASP A 147 36.00 14.30 -5.53
C ASP A 147 35.37 15.57 -4.94
N ILE A 148 34.13 15.47 -4.42
CA ILE A 148 33.43 16.62 -3.78
C ILE A 148 33.89 16.81 -2.32
N LEU A 149 34.57 15.81 -1.73
CA LEU A 149 35.03 15.82 -0.33
C LEU A 149 36.51 16.19 -0.18
N LYS A 150 37.18 16.59 -1.26
CA LYS A 150 38.52 17.18 -1.29
C LYS A 150 38.41 18.72 -1.43
#